data_c2f72da05e5124315f866a498e47c13d
#
_entry.id   c2f72da05e5124315f866a498e47c13d
#
_cell.length_a   1.000
_cell.length_b   1.000
_cell.length_c   1.000
_cell.angle_alpha   90.00
_cell.angle_beta   90.00
_cell.angle_gamma   90.00
#
_symmetry.space_group_name_H-M   'P 1'
#
loop_
_entity.id
_entity.type
_entity.pdbx_description
1 polymer ?
#
loop_
_entity_poly.entity_id
_entity_poly.type
_entity_poly.pdbx_seq_one_letter_code
_entity_poly.pdbx_strand_id
1 'polypeptide(L)'
;MNILITGGAGFIGSHLAERLVERGDCVSIIDDLSTGCVKNIQHLKKHSNFHYTVDSVTNQPLMAELVDCADVIYHLAAAVGVKLIVESPTRTMETNIRGTEVVLQLAAKKKKRVLITSTSEVYGKREHVPFREDDDLVLGSPDKGRWSYACSKAIDEFLALAYWKEKRVPTVVVRLFNVVGPRQTGRYGMVIPSLIKQALAGQDLTVYGDGFQTRCFTHVSDAVQALIALAESSKTTGEVYNVGSTDEVSILELANKIKKLTASDSRIVKIPYYKAYEQGFEDMMRRVPDLNKIKRAIGYSASFNLDEILLDTINHHIGELAVAGTNGHQRALRAV
;
A
#
# COMPACT_ATOMS: atom_id res chain seq x y z
N MET A 1 -7.64 4.21 -22.30
CA MET A 1 -6.29 4.81 -22.18
C MET A 1 -5.25 3.71 -22.05
N ASN A 2 -3.99 4.01 -22.37
CA ASN A 2 -2.88 3.10 -22.08
C ASN A 2 -2.32 3.42 -20.68
N ILE A 3 -2.38 2.49 -19.78
CA ILE A 3 -2.02 2.67 -18.37
C ILE A 3 -0.81 1.81 -18.04
N LEU A 4 0.19 2.38 -17.38
CA LEU A 4 1.29 1.63 -16.78
C LEU A 4 1.15 1.63 -15.26
N ILE A 5 1.21 0.44 -14.63
CA ILE A 5 1.22 0.29 -13.18
C ILE A 5 2.52 -0.40 -12.79
N THR A 6 3.40 0.27 -12.08
CA THR A 6 4.54 -0.37 -11.43
C THR A 6 4.10 -0.93 -10.08
N GLY A 7 4.58 -2.12 -9.69
CA GLY A 7 4.07 -2.82 -8.52
C GLY A 7 2.66 -3.39 -8.73
N GLY A 8 2.32 -3.71 -10.00
CA GLY A 8 0.96 -4.11 -10.40
C GLY A 8 0.53 -5.51 -9.93
N ALA A 9 1.45 -6.38 -9.52
CA ALA A 9 1.13 -7.68 -8.91
C ALA A 9 1.05 -7.61 -7.37
N GLY A 10 1.30 -6.43 -6.80
CA GLY A 10 1.15 -6.17 -5.37
C GLY A 10 -0.32 -6.07 -4.93
N PHE A 11 -0.52 -5.80 -3.64
CA PHE A 11 -1.85 -5.67 -3.04
C PHE A 11 -2.69 -4.58 -3.74
N ILE A 12 -2.31 -3.31 -3.62
CA ILE A 12 -3.08 -2.19 -4.20
C ILE A 12 -3.03 -2.22 -5.73
N GLY A 13 -1.85 -2.52 -6.31
CA GLY A 13 -1.64 -2.54 -7.75
C GLY A 13 -2.54 -3.53 -8.49
N SER A 14 -2.78 -4.72 -7.91
CA SER A 14 -3.65 -5.72 -8.52
C SER A 14 -5.13 -5.34 -8.53
N HIS A 15 -5.63 -4.64 -7.51
CA HIS A 15 -6.98 -4.09 -7.48
C HIS A 15 -7.13 -2.92 -8.46
N LEU A 16 -6.12 -2.06 -8.54
CA LEU A 16 -6.09 -0.97 -9.52
C LEU A 16 -6.10 -1.50 -10.95
N ALA A 17 -5.25 -2.52 -11.24
CA ALA A 17 -5.21 -3.15 -12.56
C ALA A 17 -6.57 -3.77 -12.93
N GLU A 18 -7.19 -4.50 -12.02
CA GLU A 18 -8.51 -5.10 -12.20
C GLU A 18 -9.56 -4.04 -12.55
N ARG A 19 -9.66 -2.99 -11.75
CA ARG A 19 -10.63 -1.91 -11.95
C ARG A 19 -10.45 -1.20 -13.30
N LEU A 20 -9.21 -0.96 -13.71
CA LEU A 20 -8.91 -0.30 -14.98
C LEU A 20 -9.15 -1.22 -16.20
N VAL A 21 -8.83 -2.50 -16.10
CA VAL A 21 -9.14 -3.51 -17.13
C VAL A 21 -10.65 -3.66 -17.33
N GLU A 22 -11.43 -3.75 -16.23
CA GLU A 22 -12.89 -3.80 -16.28
C GLU A 22 -13.51 -2.54 -16.88
N ARG A 23 -12.87 -1.40 -16.69
CA ARG A 23 -13.28 -0.13 -17.32
C ARG A 23 -13.01 -0.10 -18.83
N GLY A 24 -12.20 -1.03 -19.35
CA GLY A 24 -11.83 -1.12 -20.77
C GLY A 24 -10.52 -0.42 -21.13
N ASP A 25 -9.71 -0.03 -20.15
CA ASP A 25 -8.37 0.50 -20.41
C ASP A 25 -7.40 -0.60 -20.82
N CYS A 26 -6.37 -0.24 -21.60
CA CYS A 26 -5.24 -1.11 -21.89
C CYS A 26 -4.21 -0.96 -20.75
N VAL A 27 -4.07 -2.00 -19.93
CA VAL A 27 -3.27 -1.96 -18.71
C VAL A 27 -2.03 -2.82 -18.85
N SER A 28 -0.87 -2.18 -18.74
CA SER A 28 0.43 -2.86 -18.61
C SER A 28 0.93 -2.75 -17.18
N ILE A 29 1.37 -3.85 -16.59
CA ILE A 29 1.99 -3.84 -15.27
C ILE A 29 3.44 -4.33 -15.35
N ILE A 30 4.28 -3.80 -14.44
CA ILE A 30 5.62 -4.31 -14.15
C ILE A 30 5.77 -4.55 -12.65
N ASP A 31 6.33 -5.71 -12.27
CA ASP A 31 6.51 -6.12 -10.88
C ASP A 31 7.66 -7.14 -10.78
N ASP A 32 8.58 -6.98 -9.86
CA ASP A 32 9.69 -7.93 -9.64
C ASP A 32 9.30 -9.12 -8.76
N LEU A 33 8.04 -9.14 -8.30
CA LEU A 33 7.46 -10.15 -7.41
C LEU A 33 8.16 -10.28 -6.04
N SER A 34 8.95 -9.28 -5.64
CA SER A 34 9.63 -9.28 -4.33
C SER A 34 8.63 -9.23 -3.17
N THR A 35 7.53 -8.50 -3.35
CA THR A 35 6.40 -8.43 -2.42
C THR A 35 5.06 -8.75 -3.08
N GLY A 36 4.98 -8.62 -4.40
CA GLY A 36 3.85 -8.99 -5.24
C GLY A 36 3.72 -10.50 -5.45
N CYS A 37 2.58 -10.91 -6.03
CA CYS A 37 2.32 -12.32 -6.35
C CYS A 37 1.52 -12.44 -7.64
N VAL A 38 1.97 -13.34 -8.54
CA VAL A 38 1.26 -13.61 -9.81
C VAL A 38 -0.19 -14.06 -9.57
N LYS A 39 -0.49 -14.70 -8.43
CA LYS A 39 -1.85 -15.12 -8.05
C LYS A 39 -2.81 -13.91 -8.01
N ASN A 40 -2.34 -12.74 -7.60
CA ASN A 40 -3.17 -11.53 -7.51
C ASN A 40 -3.68 -11.02 -8.86
N ILE A 41 -2.99 -11.36 -9.95
CA ILE A 41 -3.30 -10.91 -11.32
C ILE A 41 -3.71 -12.06 -12.26
N GLN A 42 -3.79 -13.30 -11.74
CA GLN A 42 -4.00 -14.49 -12.58
C GLN A 42 -5.32 -14.44 -13.35
N HIS A 43 -6.38 -13.90 -12.73
CA HIS A 43 -7.69 -13.75 -13.35
C HIS A 43 -7.70 -12.70 -14.48
N LEU A 44 -6.75 -11.75 -14.49
CA LEU A 44 -6.63 -10.71 -15.52
C LEU A 44 -5.95 -11.23 -16.79
N LYS A 45 -5.17 -12.31 -16.73
CA LYS A 45 -4.39 -12.82 -17.87
C LYS A 45 -5.23 -13.25 -19.08
N LYS A 46 -6.53 -13.48 -18.90
CA LYS A 46 -7.47 -13.81 -19.97
C LYS A 46 -7.97 -12.60 -20.77
N HIS A 47 -7.73 -11.37 -20.27
CA HIS A 47 -8.18 -10.15 -20.91
C HIS A 47 -7.15 -9.67 -21.94
N SER A 48 -7.57 -9.40 -23.16
CA SER A 48 -6.70 -8.96 -24.26
C SER A 48 -6.11 -7.56 -24.06
N ASN A 49 -6.73 -6.76 -23.20
CA ASN A 49 -6.28 -5.43 -22.80
C ASN A 49 -5.42 -5.42 -21.53
N PHE A 50 -4.94 -6.59 -21.07
CA PHE A 50 -4.06 -6.71 -19.91
C PHE A 50 -2.71 -7.33 -20.30
N HIS A 51 -1.62 -6.66 -19.93
CA HIS A 51 -0.24 -7.09 -20.15
C HIS A 51 0.52 -7.08 -18.84
N TYR A 52 1.43 -8.03 -18.64
CA TYR A 52 2.28 -8.06 -17.45
C TYR A 52 3.72 -8.42 -17.78
N THR A 53 4.64 -7.78 -17.11
CA THR A 53 6.07 -8.00 -17.22
C THR A 53 6.64 -8.27 -15.83
N VAL A 54 7.44 -9.33 -15.70
CA VAL A 54 8.14 -9.65 -14.45
C VAL A 54 9.56 -9.14 -14.56
N ASP A 55 9.81 -7.94 -14.02
CA ASP A 55 11.12 -7.30 -13.99
C ASP A 55 11.13 -6.13 -12.99
N SER A 56 12.31 -5.59 -12.73
CA SER A 56 12.51 -4.45 -11.85
C SER A 56 12.20 -3.12 -12.54
N VAL A 57 11.59 -2.19 -11.80
CA VAL A 57 11.41 -0.78 -12.24
C VAL A 57 12.74 -0.06 -12.49
N THR A 58 13.87 -0.62 -12.04
CA THR A 58 15.21 -0.07 -12.29
C THR A 58 15.82 -0.53 -13.62
N ASN A 59 15.18 -1.45 -14.35
CA ASN A 59 15.56 -1.83 -15.71
C ASN A 59 15.20 -0.72 -16.69
N GLN A 60 16.12 0.24 -16.88
CA GLN A 60 15.87 1.44 -17.68
C GLN A 60 15.45 1.18 -19.13
N PRO A 61 16.10 0.26 -19.91
CA PRO A 61 15.66 -0.03 -21.27
C PRO A 61 14.20 -0.48 -21.35
N LEU A 62 13.80 -1.46 -20.55
CA LEU A 62 12.44 -1.96 -20.49
C LEU A 62 11.44 -0.88 -20.02
N MET A 63 11.79 -0.15 -18.97
CA MET A 63 10.96 0.96 -18.48
C MET A 63 10.77 2.05 -19.53
N ALA A 64 11.78 2.31 -20.38
CA ALA A 64 11.66 3.30 -21.44
C ALA A 64 10.57 2.90 -22.46
N GLU A 65 10.48 1.63 -22.84
CA GLU A 65 9.43 1.10 -23.72
C GLU A 65 8.05 1.19 -23.07
N LEU A 66 7.93 0.74 -21.81
CA LEU A 66 6.65 0.75 -21.09
C LEU A 66 6.12 2.16 -20.85
N VAL A 67 6.99 3.09 -20.43
CA VAL A 67 6.63 4.50 -20.21
C VAL A 67 6.27 5.21 -21.52
N ASP A 68 6.96 4.90 -22.62
CA ASP A 68 6.70 5.49 -23.92
C ASP A 68 5.29 5.19 -24.42
N CYS A 69 4.83 3.96 -24.22
CA CYS A 69 3.49 3.50 -24.60
C CYS A 69 2.37 4.01 -23.70
N ALA A 70 2.67 4.41 -22.44
CA ALA A 70 1.66 4.80 -21.47
C ALA A 70 1.15 6.24 -21.66
N ASP A 71 -0.13 6.47 -21.39
CA ASP A 71 -0.73 7.81 -21.23
C ASP A 71 -0.63 8.29 -19.79
N VAL A 72 -0.86 7.34 -18.82
CA VAL A 72 -0.81 7.59 -17.39
C VAL A 72 0.01 6.49 -16.71
N ILE A 73 0.83 6.88 -15.74
CA ILE A 73 1.68 5.98 -14.96
C ILE A 73 1.25 6.04 -13.50
N TYR A 74 0.90 4.88 -12.93
CA TYR A 74 0.71 4.71 -11.49
C TYR A 74 1.97 4.03 -10.92
N HIS A 75 2.76 4.80 -10.19
CA HIS A 75 3.98 4.30 -9.58
C HIS A 75 3.71 3.83 -8.15
N LEU A 76 3.41 2.52 -8.02
CA LEU A 76 3.12 1.86 -6.74
C LEU A 76 4.25 0.92 -6.30
N ALA A 77 5.23 0.63 -7.17
CA ALA A 77 6.37 -0.20 -6.83
C ALA A 77 7.19 0.45 -5.70
N ALA A 78 7.30 -0.23 -4.59
CA ALA A 78 8.11 0.16 -3.45
C ALA A 78 8.42 -1.07 -2.59
N ALA A 79 9.60 -1.09 -1.98
CA ALA A 79 9.91 -2.01 -0.89
C ALA A 79 9.20 -1.51 0.37
N VAL A 80 8.17 -2.22 0.83
CA VAL A 80 7.31 -1.81 1.95
C VAL A 80 7.15 -2.91 2.99
N GLY A 81 6.87 -2.50 4.25
CA GLY A 81 6.60 -3.37 5.38
C GLY A 81 7.68 -3.29 6.46
N VAL A 82 7.23 -3.08 7.70
CA VAL A 82 8.12 -2.80 8.86
C VAL A 82 9.25 -3.81 8.98
N LYS A 83 8.96 -5.10 8.80
CA LYS A 83 9.96 -6.16 8.88
C LYS A 83 11.03 -6.05 7.78
N LEU A 84 10.62 -5.83 6.53
CA LEU A 84 11.55 -5.68 5.40
C LEU A 84 12.43 -4.43 5.56
N ILE A 85 11.86 -3.32 6.02
CA ILE A 85 12.55 -2.06 6.25
C ILE A 85 13.66 -2.23 7.29
N VAL A 86 13.39 -2.93 8.37
CA VAL A 86 14.37 -3.19 9.45
C VAL A 86 15.44 -4.19 9.00
N GLU A 87 15.06 -5.29 8.31
CA GLU A 87 15.98 -6.34 7.89
C GLU A 87 16.84 -5.95 6.67
N SER A 88 16.37 -5.03 5.82
CA SER A 88 17.05 -4.65 4.58
C SER A 88 16.88 -3.16 4.24
N PRO A 89 17.38 -2.24 5.09
CA PRO A 89 17.18 -0.80 4.91
C PRO A 89 17.83 -0.26 3.63
N THR A 90 19.02 -0.73 3.27
CA THR A 90 19.75 -0.33 2.05
C THR A 90 18.90 -0.65 0.81
N ARG A 91 18.45 -1.91 0.68
CA ARG A 91 17.61 -2.35 -0.44
C ARG A 91 16.31 -1.53 -0.51
N THR A 92 15.69 -1.27 0.64
CA THR A 92 14.47 -0.49 0.72
C THR A 92 14.66 0.91 0.16
N MET A 93 15.70 1.63 0.61
CA MET A 93 15.98 2.99 0.15
C MET A 93 16.36 3.03 -1.33
N GLU A 94 17.27 2.17 -1.76
CA GLU A 94 17.72 2.12 -3.16
C GLU A 94 16.58 1.80 -4.11
N THR A 95 15.75 0.80 -3.81
CA THR A 95 14.62 0.42 -4.66
C THR A 95 13.60 1.57 -4.78
N ASN A 96 13.25 2.22 -3.66
CA ASN A 96 12.25 3.26 -3.66
C ASN A 96 12.75 4.50 -4.43
N ILE A 97 13.90 5.05 -4.04
CA ILE A 97 14.44 6.28 -4.62
C ILE A 97 14.76 6.08 -6.10
N ARG A 98 15.53 5.02 -6.45
CA ARG A 98 15.94 4.78 -7.82
C ARG A 98 14.78 4.42 -8.73
N GLY A 99 13.80 3.66 -8.24
CA GLY A 99 12.58 3.35 -8.99
C GLY A 99 11.80 4.61 -9.37
N THR A 100 11.60 5.50 -8.40
CA THR A 100 10.95 6.80 -8.62
C THR A 100 11.75 7.68 -9.58
N GLU A 101 13.06 7.74 -9.42
CA GLU A 101 13.95 8.50 -10.31
C GLU A 101 13.83 8.04 -11.78
N VAL A 102 13.91 6.72 -12.02
CA VAL A 102 13.78 6.15 -13.37
C VAL A 102 12.44 6.50 -13.99
N VAL A 103 11.34 6.32 -13.27
CA VAL A 103 10.00 6.65 -13.77
C VAL A 103 9.88 8.13 -14.14
N LEU A 104 10.32 9.04 -13.25
CA LEU A 104 10.23 10.48 -13.48
C LEU A 104 11.13 10.95 -14.63
N GLN A 105 12.36 10.42 -14.74
CA GLN A 105 13.29 10.74 -15.85
C GLN A 105 12.69 10.35 -17.20
N LEU A 106 12.11 9.16 -17.29
CA LEU A 106 11.50 8.66 -18.51
C LEU A 106 10.19 9.41 -18.86
N ALA A 107 9.33 9.62 -17.86
CA ALA A 107 8.10 10.37 -18.02
C ALA A 107 8.34 11.83 -18.50
N ALA A 108 9.47 12.43 -18.08
CA ALA A 108 9.82 13.80 -18.46
C ALA A 108 10.05 13.99 -19.95
N LYS A 109 10.47 12.96 -20.68
CA LYS A 109 10.75 13.03 -22.15
C LYS A 109 9.50 13.42 -22.95
N LYS A 110 8.33 12.89 -22.56
CA LYS A 110 7.05 13.14 -23.25
C LYS A 110 5.97 13.75 -22.35
N LYS A 111 6.37 14.29 -21.19
CA LYS A 111 5.46 14.88 -20.20
C LYS A 111 4.32 13.95 -19.79
N LYS A 112 4.63 12.65 -19.62
CA LYS A 112 3.64 11.66 -19.21
C LYS A 112 3.14 11.96 -17.80
N ARG A 113 1.85 11.72 -17.56
CA ARG A 113 1.26 11.90 -16.23
C ARG A 113 1.71 10.77 -15.29
N VAL A 114 2.15 11.14 -14.08
CA VAL A 114 2.62 10.19 -13.06
C VAL A 114 1.91 10.43 -11.75
N LEU A 115 1.22 9.41 -11.24
CA LEU A 115 0.77 9.37 -9.87
C LEU A 115 1.75 8.52 -9.06
N ILE A 116 2.27 9.08 -7.97
CA ILE A 116 3.23 8.42 -7.08
C ILE A 116 2.56 8.16 -5.73
N THR A 117 2.59 6.91 -5.30
CA THR A 117 2.12 6.58 -3.94
C THR A 117 3.21 6.86 -2.91
N SER A 118 2.87 7.64 -1.92
CA SER A 118 3.59 7.88 -0.69
C SER A 118 2.84 7.25 0.49
N THR A 119 3.17 7.61 1.70
CA THR A 119 2.69 6.99 2.93
C THR A 119 2.44 8.02 4.01
N SER A 120 1.49 7.75 4.89
CA SER A 120 1.31 8.55 6.12
C SER A 120 2.52 8.51 7.07
N GLU A 121 3.48 7.60 6.86
CA GLU A 121 4.69 7.53 7.68
C GLU A 121 5.63 8.73 7.49
N VAL A 122 5.51 9.47 6.39
CA VAL A 122 6.31 10.69 6.14
C VAL A 122 6.06 11.78 7.18
N TYR A 123 4.89 11.80 7.84
CA TYR A 123 4.62 12.73 8.93
C TYR A 123 5.51 12.50 10.17
N GLY A 124 6.04 11.27 10.31
CA GLY A 124 7.03 10.93 11.33
C GLY A 124 6.49 11.04 12.75
N LYS A 125 7.22 11.73 13.61
CA LYS A 125 6.95 11.91 15.05
C LYS A 125 5.94 13.03 15.36
N ARG A 126 5.22 13.53 14.39
CA ARG A 126 4.24 14.58 14.62
C ARG A 126 3.12 14.09 15.54
N GLU A 127 2.81 14.86 16.58
CA GLU A 127 1.83 14.49 17.60
C GLU A 127 0.42 15.04 17.31
N HIS A 128 0.35 16.22 16.68
CA HIS A 128 -0.92 16.87 16.39
C HIS A 128 -1.63 16.23 15.18
N VAL A 129 -2.84 15.74 15.41
CA VAL A 129 -3.73 15.19 14.39
C VAL A 129 -4.98 16.07 14.28
N PRO A 130 -5.69 16.07 13.13
CA PRO A 130 -5.41 15.30 11.91
C PRO A 130 -4.22 15.84 11.12
N PHE A 131 -3.48 14.96 10.43
CA PHE A 131 -2.34 15.33 9.59
C PHE A 131 -2.80 15.99 8.29
N ARG A 132 -2.24 17.15 8.00
CA ARG A 132 -2.52 17.92 6.79
C ARG A 132 -1.35 17.79 5.81
N GLU A 133 -1.63 17.94 4.52
CA GLU A 133 -0.60 17.77 3.48
C GLU A 133 0.48 18.86 3.52
N ASP A 134 0.16 20.04 4.10
CA ASP A 134 1.07 21.16 4.31
C ASP A 134 1.82 21.12 5.66
N ASP A 135 1.63 20.08 6.45
CA ASP A 135 2.36 19.88 7.70
C ASP A 135 3.82 19.48 7.48
N ASP A 136 4.71 19.93 8.37
CA ASP A 136 6.12 19.53 8.39
C ASP A 136 6.30 18.04 8.59
N LEU A 137 7.31 17.47 7.93
CA LEU A 137 7.73 16.08 8.09
C LEU A 137 8.75 15.99 9.23
N VAL A 138 8.38 15.37 10.36
CA VAL A 138 9.22 15.31 11.58
C VAL A 138 9.78 13.90 11.72
N LEU A 139 10.81 13.56 10.96
CA LEU A 139 11.45 12.24 11.01
C LEU A 139 12.34 12.10 12.26
N GLY A 140 12.56 10.87 12.69
CA GLY A 140 13.49 10.57 13.78
C GLY A 140 14.94 10.53 13.33
N SER A 141 15.85 10.25 14.30
CA SER A 141 17.29 10.16 14.06
C SER A 141 17.64 9.05 13.07
N PRO A 142 18.67 9.24 12.20
CA PRO A 142 19.08 8.26 11.17
C PRO A 142 19.54 6.91 11.71
N ASP A 143 19.95 6.82 12.99
CA ASP A 143 20.28 5.56 13.68
C ASP A 143 19.06 4.68 13.94
N LYS A 144 17.84 5.21 13.76
CA LYS A 144 16.57 4.47 13.87
C LYS A 144 16.13 4.00 12.48
N GLY A 145 16.44 2.74 12.14
CA GLY A 145 16.16 2.14 10.83
C GLY A 145 14.71 2.29 10.35
N ARG A 146 13.75 2.36 11.29
CA ARG A 146 12.33 2.59 11.00
C ARG A 146 12.07 3.80 10.09
N TRP A 147 12.82 4.88 10.27
CA TRP A 147 12.58 6.12 9.52
C TRP A 147 13.13 6.11 8.10
N SER A 148 13.96 5.11 7.74
CA SER A 148 14.54 4.99 6.41
C SER A 148 13.49 4.92 5.30
N TYR A 149 12.41 4.16 5.52
CA TYR A 149 11.28 4.08 4.59
C TYR A 149 10.55 5.41 4.44
N ALA A 150 10.20 6.05 5.57
CA ALA A 150 9.55 7.35 5.53
C ALA A 150 10.43 8.40 4.83
N CYS A 151 11.74 8.38 5.09
CA CYS A 151 12.72 9.24 4.42
C CYS A 151 12.77 8.98 2.91
N SER A 152 12.84 7.70 2.47
CA SER A 152 12.85 7.38 1.04
C SER A 152 11.58 7.88 0.34
N LYS A 153 10.40 7.71 0.98
CA LYS A 153 9.14 8.20 0.42
C LYS A 153 9.04 9.73 0.44
N ALA A 154 9.60 10.41 1.45
CA ALA A 154 9.70 11.87 1.45
C ALA A 154 10.59 12.37 0.29
N ILE A 155 11.70 11.70 -0.01
CA ILE A 155 12.55 12.01 -1.18
C ILE A 155 11.74 11.84 -2.47
N ASP A 156 10.95 10.75 -2.61
CA ASP A 156 10.07 10.54 -3.76
C ASP A 156 9.09 11.70 -3.97
N GLU A 157 8.49 12.21 -2.89
CA GLU A 157 7.59 13.38 -2.94
C GLU A 157 8.32 14.63 -3.42
N PHE A 158 9.49 14.94 -2.83
CA PHE A 158 10.30 16.10 -3.25
C PHE A 158 10.70 16.00 -4.72
N LEU A 159 11.13 14.82 -5.19
CA LEU A 159 11.45 14.58 -6.60
C LEU A 159 10.24 14.82 -7.49
N ALA A 160 9.08 14.26 -7.17
CA ALA A 160 7.87 14.43 -7.95
C ALA A 160 7.45 15.89 -8.12
N LEU A 161 7.46 16.65 -7.01
CA LEU A 161 7.12 18.07 -7.01
C LEU A 161 8.17 18.93 -7.74
N ALA A 162 9.46 18.59 -7.61
CA ALA A 162 10.54 19.26 -8.36
C ALA A 162 10.39 19.01 -9.87
N TYR A 163 10.10 17.78 -10.30
CA TYR A 163 9.86 17.47 -11.73
C TYR A 163 8.64 18.22 -12.29
N TRP A 164 7.58 18.40 -11.50
CA TRP A 164 6.48 19.27 -11.91
C TRP A 164 6.93 20.72 -12.02
N LYS A 165 7.58 21.25 -11.00
CA LYS A 165 7.97 22.67 -10.95
C LYS A 165 8.95 23.05 -12.07
N GLU A 166 10.00 22.24 -12.27
CA GLU A 166 11.11 22.57 -13.18
C GLU A 166 10.90 22.05 -14.60
N LYS A 167 10.39 20.82 -14.72
CA LYS A 167 10.28 20.11 -15.99
C LYS A 167 8.85 19.98 -16.50
N ARG A 168 7.86 20.50 -15.77
CA ARG A 168 6.43 20.42 -16.12
C ARG A 168 5.95 19.00 -16.39
N VAL A 169 6.48 18.00 -15.69
CA VAL A 169 5.95 16.64 -15.66
C VAL A 169 4.70 16.63 -14.79
N PRO A 170 3.52 16.24 -15.32
CA PRO A 170 2.29 16.28 -14.54
C PRO A 170 2.30 15.19 -13.46
N THR A 171 2.78 15.51 -12.27
CA THR A 171 2.86 14.60 -11.13
C THR A 171 1.72 14.81 -10.14
N VAL A 172 1.29 13.74 -9.47
CA VAL A 172 0.40 13.76 -8.31
C VAL A 172 0.99 12.86 -7.25
N VAL A 173 1.07 13.32 -6.01
CA VAL A 173 1.56 12.54 -4.88
C VAL A 173 0.40 12.14 -3.98
N VAL A 174 0.36 10.87 -3.55
CA VAL A 174 -0.72 10.35 -2.72
C VAL A 174 -0.15 9.69 -1.47
N ARG A 175 -0.39 10.29 -0.30
CA ARG A 175 -0.06 9.72 1.01
C ARG A 175 -1.17 8.77 1.46
N LEU A 176 -0.93 7.47 1.39
CA LEU A 176 -1.90 6.44 1.78
C LEU A 176 -1.89 6.21 3.31
N PHE A 177 -3.08 6.11 3.89
CA PHE A 177 -3.29 5.79 5.31
C PHE A 177 -3.86 4.38 5.46
N ASN A 178 -3.02 3.45 5.93
CA ASN A 178 -3.33 2.05 6.29
C ASN A 178 -4.40 1.38 5.41
N VAL A 179 -4.10 1.25 4.14
CA VAL A 179 -5.00 0.55 3.20
C VAL A 179 -5.07 -0.93 3.57
N VAL A 180 -6.28 -1.49 3.57
CA VAL A 180 -6.59 -2.87 3.96
C VAL A 180 -7.61 -3.48 3.01
N GLY A 181 -7.59 -4.80 2.86
CA GLY A 181 -8.57 -5.53 2.07
C GLY A 181 -8.04 -6.87 1.53
N PRO A 182 -8.82 -7.54 0.66
CA PRO A 182 -8.41 -8.77 -0.02
C PRO A 182 -7.03 -8.67 -0.68
N ARG A 183 -6.30 -9.77 -0.78
CA ARG A 183 -4.93 -9.88 -1.34
C ARG A 183 -3.84 -9.19 -0.52
N GLN A 184 -4.17 -8.56 0.62
CA GLN A 184 -3.14 -8.03 1.52
C GLN A 184 -2.47 -9.16 2.28
N THR A 185 -1.14 -9.22 2.22
CA THR A 185 -0.38 -10.22 2.98
C THR A 185 -0.01 -9.71 4.37
N GLY A 186 -0.12 -10.57 5.40
CA GLY A 186 0.40 -10.28 6.75
C GLY A 186 1.92 -10.46 6.89
N ARG A 187 2.63 -10.83 5.81
CA ARG A 187 4.03 -11.26 5.86
C ARG A 187 5.01 -10.21 6.39
N TYR A 188 4.68 -8.93 6.20
CA TYR A 188 5.59 -7.81 6.49
C TYR A 188 5.12 -6.94 7.67
N GLY A 189 4.34 -7.49 8.60
CA GLY A 189 3.92 -6.80 9.83
C GLY A 189 2.62 -5.99 9.70
N MET A 190 1.80 -6.29 8.70
CA MET A 190 0.47 -5.68 8.55
C MET A 190 -0.49 -6.23 9.61
N VAL A 191 -1.00 -5.36 10.49
CA VAL A 191 -1.71 -5.75 11.71
C VAL A 191 -3.00 -6.53 11.43
N ILE A 192 -3.89 -6.05 10.55
CA ILE A 192 -5.20 -6.69 10.28
C ILE A 192 -5.03 -8.10 9.68
N PRO A 193 -4.30 -8.32 8.57
CA PRO A 193 -4.15 -9.67 8.06
C PRO A 193 -3.42 -10.61 9.03
N SER A 194 -2.52 -10.09 9.88
CA SER A 194 -1.84 -10.90 10.88
C SER A 194 -2.80 -11.38 11.98
N LEU A 195 -3.60 -10.47 12.55
CA LEU A 195 -4.61 -10.81 13.57
C LEU A 195 -5.69 -11.75 13.01
N ILE A 196 -6.16 -11.53 11.78
CA ILE A 196 -7.15 -12.42 11.13
C ILE A 196 -6.58 -13.83 10.97
N LYS A 197 -5.35 -13.98 10.47
CA LYS A 197 -4.72 -15.29 10.31
C LYS A 197 -4.54 -16.00 11.64
N GLN A 198 -4.13 -15.29 12.69
CA GLN A 198 -4.01 -15.84 14.03
C GLN A 198 -5.37 -16.30 14.56
N ALA A 199 -6.41 -15.48 14.43
CA ALA A 199 -7.76 -15.81 14.87
C ALA A 199 -8.32 -17.06 14.16
N LEU A 200 -8.19 -17.12 12.83
CA LEU A 200 -8.66 -18.25 12.01
C LEU A 200 -7.86 -19.55 12.28
N ALA A 201 -6.60 -19.42 12.70
CA ALA A 201 -5.75 -20.55 13.06
C ALA A 201 -5.87 -20.98 14.53
N GLY A 202 -6.71 -20.33 15.36
CA GLY A 202 -6.84 -20.59 16.79
C GLY A 202 -5.57 -20.23 17.59
N GLN A 203 -4.70 -19.38 17.03
CA GLN A 203 -3.48 -18.93 17.69
C GLN A 203 -3.76 -17.68 18.54
N ASP A 204 -2.92 -17.40 19.55
CA ASP A 204 -3.01 -16.17 20.32
C ASP A 204 -2.88 -14.94 19.41
N LEU A 205 -3.76 -13.93 19.57
CA LEU A 205 -3.71 -12.66 18.86
C LEU A 205 -2.64 -11.77 19.48
N THR A 206 -1.61 -11.42 18.72
CA THR A 206 -0.48 -10.64 19.23
C THR A 206 -0.73 -9.15 19.07
N VAL A 207 -0.73 -8.41 20.17
CA VAL A 207 -0.83 -6.95 20.24
C VAL A 207 0.51 -6.41 20.75
N TYR A 208 1.19 -5.61 19.92
CA TYR A 208 2.45 -5.00 20.30
C TYR A 208 2.24 -3.74 21.16
N GLY A 209 3.04 -3.59 22.22
CA GLY A 209 2.88 -2.54 23.22
C GLY A 209 1.67 -2.78 24.14
N ASP A 210 1.03 -1.71 24.56
CA ASP A 210 -0.17 -1.73 25.38
C ASP A 210 -1.48 -1.86 24.57
N GLY A 211 -1.39 -1.62 23.25
CA GLY A 211 -2.52 -1.69 22.32
C GLY A 211 -3.38 -0.44 22.28
N PHE A 212 -3.00 0.66 22.94
CA PHE A 212 -3.74 1.92 22.94
C PHE A 212 -3.39 2.84 21.75
N GLN A 213 -2.32 2.52 21.01
CA GLN A 213 -2.03 3.23 19.76
C GLN A 213 -3.18 3.07 18.77
N THR A 214 -3.57 4.17 18.12
CA THR A 214 -4.73 4.20 17.25
C THR A 214 -4.37 4.33 15.78
N ARG A 215 -5.22 3.77 14.91
CA ARG A 215 -5.09 3.84 13.45
C ARG A 215 -6.46 4.05 12.82
N CYS A 216 -6.46 4.68 11.64
CA CYS A 216 -7.58 4.68 10.73
C CYS A 216 -7.28 3.70 9.60
N PHE A 217 -8.26 2.92 9.19
CA PHE A 217 -8.12 1.92 8.12
C PHE A 217 -9.00 2.28 6.93
N THR A 218 -8.47 2.08 5.73
CA THR A 218 -9.12 2.44 4.47
C THR A 218 -9.30 1.20 3.63
N HIS A 219 -10.49 0.97 3.10
CA HIS A 219 -10.70 -0.15 2.18
C HIS A 219 -9.90 0.05 0.89
N VAL A 220 -9.35 -1.03 0.34
CA VAL A 220 -8.57 -0.97 -0.89
C VAL A 220 -9.36 -0.42 -2.07
N SER A 221 -10.66 -0.68 -2.14
CA SER A 221 -11.55 -0.14 -3.19
C SER A 221 -11.67 1.38 -3.12
N ASP A 222 -11.79 1.97 -1.90
CA ASP A 222 -11.81 3.42 -1.72
C ASP A 222 -10.47 4.04 -2.13
N ALA A 223 -9.35 3.40 -1.75
CA ALA A 223 -8.02 3.86 -2.15
C ALA A 223 -7.86 3.82 -3.67
N VAL A 224 -8.24 2.73 -4.34
CA VAL A 224 -8.17 2.58 -5.80
C VAL A 224 -9.03 3.62 -6.51
N GLN A 225 -10.26 3.85 -6.05
CA GLN A 225 -11.12 4.89 -6.60
C GLN A 225 -10.49 6.29 -6.49
N ALA A 226 -9.89 6.59 -5.33
CA ALA A 226 -9.19 7.85 -5.11
C ALA A 226 -7.98 8.00 -6.04
N LEU A 227 -7.16 6.95 -6.20
CA LEU A 227 -6.01 6.95 -7.10
C LEU A 227 -6.42 7.25 -8.54
N ILE A 228 -7.48 6.61 -9.04
CA ILE A 228 -8.00 6.83 -10.40
C ILE A 228 -8.49 8.29 -10.55
N ALA A 229 -9.33 8.76 -9.64
CA ALA A 229 -9.90 10.10 -9.73
C ALA A 229 -8.84 11.21 -9.62
N LEU A 230 -7.82 11.02 -8.75
CA LEU A 230 -6.68 11.94 -8.64
C LEU A 230 -5.81 11.93 -9.89
N ALA A 231 -5.56 10.77 -10.49
CA ALA A 231 -4.76 10.68 -11.71
C ALA A 231 -5.48 11.27 -12.94
N GLU A 232 -6.78 11.29 -12.97
CA GLU A 232 -7.56 11.81 -14.12
C GLU A 232 -7.85 13.30 -14.04
N SER A 233 -7.87 13.87 -12.83
CA SER A 233 -8.13 15.29 -12.66
C SER A 233 -6.90 16.15 -12.99
N SER A 234 -7.04 17.10 -13.91
CA SER A 234 -5.98 18.09 -14.20
C SER A 234 -5.73 19.05 -13.03
N LYS A 235 -6.71 19.23 -12.15
CA LYS A 235 -6.64 20.14 -10.98
C LYS A 235 -5.73 19.61 -9.87
N THR A 236 -5.35 18.34 -9.90
CA THR A 236 -4.54 17.69 -8.88
C THR A 236 -3.04 17.69 -9.17
N THR A 237 -2.66 18.18 -10.37
CA THR A 237 -1.28 18.17 -10.84
C THR A 237 -0.38 19.06 -10.01
N GLY A 238 0.77 18.53 -9.59
CA GLY A 238 1.75 19.24 -8.76
C GLY A 238 1.40 19.31 -7.28
N GLU A 239 0.44 18.50 -6.83
CA GLU A 239 -0.11 18.52 -5.50
C GLU A 239 0.06 17.19 -4.76
N VAL A 240 0.03 17.26 -3.42
CA VAL A 240 0.03 16.12 -2.50
C VAL A 240 -1.37 15.94 -1.93
N TYR A 241 -1.85 14.70 -1.80
CA TYR A 241 -3.14 14.37 -1.23
C TYR A 241 -3.04 13.25 -0.20
N ASN A 242 -3.71 13.40 0.93
CA ASN A 242 -3.99 12.32 1.85
C ASN A 242 -5.16 11.48 1.33
N VAL A 243 -5.02 10.15 1.37
CA VAL A 243 -6.08 9.19 1.08
C VAL A 243 -6.23 8.25 2.26
N GLY A 244 -7.42 8.22 2.87
CA GLY A 244 -7.64 7.48 4.10
C GLY A 244 -9.08 7.49 4.57
N SER A 245 -9.29 6.99 5.78
CA SER A 245 -10.51 7.13 6.59
C SER A 245 -10.18 7.92 7.86
N THR A 246 -11.19 8.50 8.49
CA THR A 246 -11.09 9.19 9.79
C THR A 246 -11.59 8.34 10.95
N ASP A 247 -12.07 7.11 10.69
CA ASP A 247 -12.56 6.19 11.73
C ASP A 247 -11.38 5.63 12.52
N GLU A 248 -11.13 6.22 13.68
CA GLU A 248 -9.99 5.89 14.54
C GLU A 248 -10.35 4.72 15.47
N VAL A 249 -9.49 3.71 15.52
CA VAL A 249 -9.65 2.54 16.39
C VAL A 249 -8.31 2.18 17.04
N SER A 250 -8.32 1.80 18.33
CA SER A 250 -7.13 1.26 18.99
C SER A 250 -6.81 -0.15 18.51
N ILE A 251 -5.53 -0.54 18.55
CA ILE A 251 -5.11 -1.89 18.15
C ILE A 251 -5.74 -2.97 19.06
N LEU A 252 -5.97 -2.65 20.33
CA LEU A 252 -6.64 -3.56 21.25
C LEU A 252 -8.13 -3.75 20.89
N GLU A 253 -8.86 -2.67 20.59
CA GLU A 253 -10.25 -2.75 20.11
C GLU A 253 -10.35 -3.49 18.78
N LEU A 254 -9.40 -3.26 17.86
CA LEU A 254 -9.30 -3.97 16.60
C LEU A 254 -9.14 -5.48 16.82
N ALA A 255 -8.25 -5.91 17.72
CA ALA A 255 -8.06 -7.31 18.05
C ALA A 255 -9.35 -7.95 18.63
N ASN A 256 -10.07 -7.23 19.51
CA ASN A 256 -11.35 -7.68 20.04
C ASN A 256 -12.44 -7.80 18.94
N LYS A 257 -12.52 -6.82 18.01
CA LYS A 257 -13.45 -6.89 16.88
C LYS A 257 -13.17 -8.10 16.00
N ILE A 258 -11.90 -8.34 15.63
CA ILE A 258 -11.51 -9.49 14.80
C ILE A 258 -11.84 -10.80 15.50
N LYS A 259 -11.50 -10.94 16.80
CA LYS A 259 -11.86 -12.10 17.59
C LYS A 259 -13.38 -12.38 17.56
N LYS A 260 -14.19 -11.33 17.72
CA LYS A 260 -15.66 -11.44 17.69
C LYS A 260 -16.16 -11.85 16.29
N LEU A 261 -15.68 -11.21 15.22
CA LEU A 261 -16.12 -11.46 13.85
C LEU A 261 -15.72 -12.84 13.33
N THR A 262 -14.60 -13.39 13.82
CA THR A 262 -14.14 -14.74 13.48
C THR A 262 -14.68 -15.84 14.41
N ALA A 263 -15.48 -15.48 15.41
CA ALA A 263 -15.93 -16.38 16.50
C ALA A 263 -14.77 -17.17 17.13
N SER A 264 -13.58 -16.57 17.24
CA SER A 264 -12.35 -17.22 17.71
C SER A 264 -12.27 -17.21 19.25
N ASP A 265 -11.84 -18.32 19.84
CA ASP A 265 -11.55 -18.41 21.29
C ASP A 265 -10.11 -17.97 21.65
N SER A 266 -9.32 -17.52 20.65
CA SER A 266 -7.94 -17.07 20.82
C SER A 266 -7.80 -16.03 21.94
N ARG A 267 -6.71 -16.10 22.70
CA ARG A 267 -6.38 -15.07 23.70
C ARG A 267 -5.72 -13.87 23.01
N ILE A 268 -5.93 -12.68 23.56
CA ILE A 268 -5.17 -11.49 23.17
C ILE A 268 -3.96 -11.38 24.07
N VAL A 269 -2.76 -11.43 23.48
CA VAL A 269 -1.48 -11.39 24.20
C VAL A 269 -0.73 -10.11 23.85
N LYS A 270 -0.41 -9.32 24.88
CA LYS A 270 0.39 -8.10 24.71
C LYS A 270 1.88 -8.43 24.71
N ILE A 271 2.58 -8.01 23.67
CA ILE A 271 4.02 -8.21 23.52
C ILE A 271 4.71 -6.85 23.61
N PRO A 272 5.57 -6.62 24.61
CA PRO A 272 6.31 -5.38 24.72
C PRO A 272 7.16 -5.11 23.46
N TYR A 273 7.27 -3.85 23.04
CA TYR A 273 8.01 -3.45 21.82
C TYR A 273 9.46 -3.95 21.81
N TYR A 274 10.14 -3.95 22.97
CA TYR A 274 11.53 -4.41 23.05
C TYR A 274 11.73 -5.92 22.81
N LYS A 275 10.65 -6.71 22.83
CA LYS A 275 10.67 -8.14 22.46
C LYS A 275 10.34 -8.38 20.99
N ALA A 276 9.68 -7.40 20.35
CA ALA A 276 9.17 -7.53 18.99
C ALA A 276 10.08 -6.85 17.95
N TYR A 277 10.78 -5.81 18.36
CA TYR A 277 11.56 -4.94 17.48
C TYR A 277 12.93 -4.63 18.10
N GLU A 278 13.82 -4.06 17.28
CA GLU A 278 15.13 -3.61 17.72
C GLU A 278 15.05 -2.57 18.86
N GLN A 279 16.12 -2.48 19.62
CA GLN A 279 16.24 -1.51 20.71
C GLN A 279 16.06 -0.08 20.17
N GLY A 280 15.14 0.68 20.79
CA GLY A 280 14.83 2.05 20.38
C GLY A 280 13.83 2.15 19.22
N PHE A 281 13.06 1.09 18.93
CA PHE A 281 11.93 1.18 18.00
C PHE A 281 10.91 2.22 18.48
N GLU A 282 10.56 3.13 17.59
CA GLU A 282 9.60 4.20 17.82
C GLU A 282 8.33 3.96 16.98
N ASP A 283 7.15 4.17 17.55
CA ASP A 283 5.89 4.13 16.84
C ASP A 283 5.10 5.44 17.02
N MET A 284 4.24 5.72 16.06
CA MET A 284 3.33 6.87 16.11
C MET A 284 2.10 6.47 16.93
N MET A 285 1.78 7.22 17.99
CA MET A 285 0.63 6.91 18.84
C MET A 285 -0.69 7.05 18.08
N ARG A 286 -0.85 8.13 17.30
CA ARG A 286 -2.05 8.39 16.51
C ARG A 286 -1.67 8.67 15.05
N ARG A 287 -2.54 8.23 14.12
CA ARG A 287 -2.32 8.43 12.68
C ARG A 287 -3.66 8.65 11.99
N VAL A 288 -4.11 9.91 11.98
CA VAL A 288 -5.41 10.35 11.48
C VAL A 288 -5.21 11.38 10.36
N PRO A 289 -5.75 11.19 9.13
CA PRO A 289 -5.62 12.15 8.04
C PRO A 289 -6.61 13.30 8.14
N ASP A 290 -6.21 14.49 7.70
CA ASP A 290 -7.15 15.49 7.21
C ASP A 290 -7.51 15.14 5.75
N LEU A 291 -8.79 15.04 5.45
CA LEU A 291 -9.31 14.68 4.13
C LEU A 291 -10.00 15.85 3.41
N ASN A 292 -9.94 17.06 3.97
CA ASN A 292 -10.62 18.22 3.39
C ASN A 292 -10.08 18.59 2.01
N LYS A 293 -8.76 18.44 1.79
CA LYS A 293 -8.13 18.75 0.50
C LYS A 293 -8.64 17.81 -0.60
N ILE A 294 -8.58 16.51 -0.38
CA ILE A 294 -9.03 15.52 -1.38
C ILE A 294 -10.54 15.60 -1.61
N LYS A 295 -11.32 15.83 -0.55
CA LYS A 295 -12.78 16.03 -0.68
C LYS A 295 -13.12 17.20 -1.61
N ARG A 296 -12.42 18.34 -1.47
CA ARG A 296 -12.60 19.50 -2.37
C ARG A 296 -12.15 19.22 -3.80
N ALA A 297 -11.07 18.44 -3.97
CA ALA A 297 -10.47 18.20 -5.28
C ALA A 297 -11.27 17.23 -6.15
N ILE A 298 -11.77 16.14 -5.57
CA ILE A 298 -12.41 15.02 -6.30
C ILE A 298 -13.69 14.50 -5.64
N GLY A 299 -14.22 15.14 -4.60
CA GLY A 299 -15.42 14.68 -3.90
C GLY A 299 -15.21 13.41 -3.07
N TYR A 300 -13.98 13.07 -2.70
CA TYR A 300 -13.65 11.83 -1.99
C TYR A 300 -14.39 11.70 -0.65
N SER A 301 -14.93 10.50 -0.42
CA SER A 301 -15.45 10.04 0.87
C SER A 301 -15.18 8.56 0.97
N ALA A 302 -14.67 8.08 2.10
CA ALA A 302 -14.57 6.64 2.36
C ALA A 302 -15.96 6.03 2.41
N SER A 303 -16.16 4.93 1.69
CA SER A 303 -17.46 4.25 1.55
C SER A 303 -17.61 3.09 2.52
N PHE A 304 -16.51 2.50 2.96
CA PHE A 304 -16.48 1.34 3.84
C PHE A 304 -16.18 1.75 5.29
N ASN A 305 -16.99 1.28 6.23
CA ASN A 305 -16.69 1.34 7.65
C ASN A 305 -15.75 0.20 8.07
N LEU A 306 -15.22 0.26 9.30
CA LEU A 306 -14.25 -0.72 9.79
C LEU A 306 -14.77 -2.17 9.79
N ASP A 307 -16.04 -2.39 10.17
CA ASP A 307 -16.61 -3.73 10.24
C ASP A 307 -16.75 -4.36 8.84
N GLU A 308 -17.12 -3.58 7.84
CA GLU A 308 -17.15 -4.00 6.43
C GLU A 308 -15.76 -4.34 5.90
N ILE A 309 -14.74 -3.53 6.22
CA ILE A 309 -13.34 -3.79 5.87
C ILE A 309 -12.87 -5.12 6.47
N LEU A 310 -13.18 -5.34 7.75
CA LEU A 310 -12.78 -6.56 8.45
C LEU A 310 -13.48 -7.79 7.87
N LEU A 311 -14.80 -7.72 7.63
CA LEU A 311 -15.58 -8.83 7.07
C LEU A 311 -15.09 -9.22 5.67
N ASP A 312 -14.85 -8.24 4.78
CA ASP A 312 -14.34 -8.53 3.45
C ASP A 312 -12.95 -9.19 3.50
N THR A 313 -12.07 -8.68 4.37
CA THR A 313 -10.73 -9.26 4.55
C THR A 313 -10.78 -10.67 5.16
N ILE A 314 -11.65 -10.91 6.15
CA ILE A 314 -11.86 -12.24 6.77
C ILE A 314 -12.38 -13.22 5.73
N ASN A 315 -13.41 -12.87 4.96
CA ASN A 315 -14.00 -13.73 3.93
C ASN A 315 -12.98 -14.13 2.87
N HIS A 316 -12.12 -13.19 2.46
CA HIS A 316 -11.02 -13.49 1.53
C HIS A 316 -10.06 -14.54 2.11
N HIS A 317 -9.63 -14.40 3.37
CA HIS A 317 -8.73 -15.36 4.00
C HIS A 317 -9.38 -16.73 4.21
N ILE A 318 -10.65 -16.80 4.55
CA ILE A 318 -11.40 -18.07 4.64
C ILE A 318 -11.44 -18.75 3.27
N GLY A 319 -11.71 -18.02 2.20
CA GLY A 319 -11.68 -18.54 0.83
C GLY A 319 -10.30 -19.09 0.44
N GLU A 320 -9.22 -18.41 0.82
CA GLU A 320 -7.85 -18.90 0.57
C GLU A 320 -7.56 -20.23 1.31
N LEU A 321 -8.00 -20.36 2.56
CA LEU A 321 -7.84 -21.58 3.35
C LEU A 321 -8.63 -22.76 2.75
N ALA A 322 -9.86 -22.52 2.28
CA ALA A 322 -10.68 -23.55 1.63
C ALA A 322 -10.01 -24.09 0.34
N VAL A 323 -9.46 -23.21 -0.49
CA VAL A 323 -8.72 -23.62 -1.73
C VAL A 323 -7.44 -24.36 -1.38
N ALA A 324 -6.72 -23.98 -0.33
CA ALA A 324 -5.51 -24.67 0.12
C ALA A 324 -5.82 -26.08 0.65
N GLY A 325 -6.92 -26.25 1.40
CA GLY A 325 -7.39 -27.55 1.91
C GLY A 325 -7.79 -28.53 0.82
N THR A 326 -8.49 -28.06 -0.22
CA THR A 326 -8.87 -28.91 -1.38
C THR A 326 -7.66 -29.34 -2.21
N ASN A 327 -6.66 -28.49 -2.39
CA ASN A 327 -5.41 -28.85 -3.09
C ASN A 327 -4.53 -29.82 -2.29
N GLY A 328 -4.57 -29.79 -0.97
CA GLY A 328 -3.90 -30.76 -0.08
C GLY A 328 -4.50 -32.17 -0.24
N HIS A 329 -5.83 -32.28 -0.28
CA HIS A 329 -6.55 -33.55 -0.51
C HIS A 329 -6.28 -34.14 -1.91
N GLN A 330 -6.23 -33.31 -2.95
CA GLN A 330 -5.93 -33.78 -4.32
C GLN A 330 -4.47 -34.21 -4.50
N ARG A 331 -3.51 -33.63 -3.78
CA ARG A 331 -2.11 -34.10 -3.79
C ARG A 331 -1.94 -35.43 -3.06
N ALA A 332 -2.65 -35.61 -1.94
CA ALA A 332 -2.65 -36.89 -1.22
C ALA A 332 -3.26 -38.04 -2.03
N LEU A 333 -4.32 -37.78 -2.82
CA LEU A 333 -4.96 -38.75 -3.70
C LEU A 333 -4.15 -39.09 -4.99
N ARG A 334 -3.15 -38.28 -5.36
CA ARG A 334 -2.24 -38.58 -6.51
C ARG A 334 -0.93 -39.25 -6.09
N ALA A 335 -0.72 -39.42 -4.80
CA ALA A 335 0.46 -40.06 -4.22
C ALA A 335 0.17 -41.50 -3.72
N VAL A 336 -1.03 -42.03 -4.00
CA VAL A 336 -1.44 -43.43 -3.87
C VAL A 336 -1.72 -43.97 -5.29
#